data_09f32d627ed926d5296cf23fbf9f1634
#
_entry.id   09f32d627ed926d5296cf23fbf9f1634
#
_cell.length_a   1.000
_cell.length_b   1.000
_cell.length_c   1.000
_cell.angle_alpha   90.00
_cell.angle_beta   90.00
_cell.angle_gamma   90.00
#
_symmetry.space_group_name_H-M   'P 1'
#
loop_
_entity.id
_entity.type
_entity.pdbx_description
1 polymer ?
#
loop_
_entity_poly.entity_id
_entity_poly.type
_entity_poly.pdbx_seq_one_letter_code
_entity_poly.pdbx_strand_id
1 'polypeptide(L)'
;MAKVSVIGAGSWGTALALLLSKNGHDVTMWSILEDEIRMLDKEREHKSKLPGVKLPDTMKFTTDLKKAVEGKDFLVLAVPSTFTRGTAKNMCPYVAKGQIIVDVAKGIEEATLMTLSQQIEDEIPQADVAVLSGPSHAEEVGRGLPTTVVVGAKTEKTAEYLQQMFASEVFRVYTSPDMLGMELGGSLKNVIALAAGTADGLGYGDNTKAALITRGIAEIARLGIKMGGKPETFYGLTGIGDLIVTCASVHSRNRKAGYLMGQGYTMEEAMKEVQMVVEGVYSAKAALELSRKYQVEMPIVEQVNKVLFEH
;
A
#
# COMPACT_ATOMS: atom_id res chain seq x y z
N MET A 1 5.35 20.49 -15.04
CA MET A 1 4.98 19.21 -15.70
C MET A 1 6.17 18.26 -15.53
N ALA A 2 5.99 17.16 -14.86
CA ALA A 2 7.02 16.12 -14.65
C ALA A 2 6.73 14.91 -15.53
N LYS A 3 7.79 14.14 -15.88
CA LYS A 3 7.69 12.83 -16.52
C LYS A 3 7.66 11.76 -15.43
N VAL A 4 6.55 11.04 -15.31
CA VAL A 4 6.32 10.08 -14.23
C VAL A 4 6.03 8.69 -14.79
N SER A 5 6.54 7.66 -14.15
CA SER A 5 6.05 6.30 -14.40
C SER A 5 5.46 5.68 -13.16
N VAL A 6 4.32 5.00 -13.36
CA VAL A 6 3.70 4.15 -12.36
C VAL A 6 4.02 2.70 -12.72
N ILE A 7 4.78 2.04 -11.87
CA ILE A 7 5.24 0.67 -12.02
C ILE A 7 4.26 -0.25 -11.27
N GLY A 8 3.36 -0.85 -12.02
CA GLY A 8 2.27 -1.68 -11.52
C GLY A 8 0.89 -1.09 -11.84
N ALA A 9 0.11 -1.85 -12.61
CA ALA A 9 -1.22 -1.46 -13.07
C ALA A 9 -2.35 -2.07 -12.21
N GLY A 10 -2.14 -2.17 -10.89
CA GLY A 10 -3.20 -2.50 -9.94
C GLY A 10 -4.21 -1.36 -9.76
N SER A 11 -5.28 -1.57 -9.00
CA SER A 11 -6.28 -0.54 -8.71
C SER A 11 -5.64 0.76 -8.18
N TRP A 12 -4.73 0.62 -7.20
CA TRP A 12 -4.07 1.78 -6.59
C TRP A 12 -3.10 2.47 -7.55
N GLY A 13 -2.27 1.72 -8.29
CA GLY A 13 -1.40 2.29 -9.31
C GLY A 13 -2.19 3.04 -10.40
N THR A 14 -3.32 2.48 -10.85
CA THR A 14 -4.20 3.11 -11.83
C THR A 14 -4.83 4.40 -11.30
N ALA A 15 -5.29 4.42 -10.04
CA ALA A 15 -5.86 5.62 -9.43
C ALA A 15 -4.82 6.75 -9.28
N LEU A 16 -3.59 6.42 -8.86
CA LEU A 16 -2.49 7.39 -8.76
C LEU A 16 -2.02 7.88 -10.13
N ALA A 17 -1.96 7.02 -11.13
CA ALA A 17 -1.62 7.41 -12.49
C ALA A 17 -2.64 8.41 -13.06
N LEU A 18 -3.93 8.17 -12.81
CA LEU A 18 -4.98 9.11 -13.18
C LEU A 18 -4.85 10.45 -12.43
N LEU A 19 -4.60 10.42 -11.12
CA LEU A 19 -4.38 11.62 -10.30
C LEU A 19 -3.24 12.46 -10.88
N LEU A 20 -2.08 11.84 -11.12
CA LEU A 20 -0.89 12.50 -11.65
C LEU A 20 -1.13 13.05 -13.07
N SER A 21 -1.85 12.33 -13.91
CA SER A 21 -2.24 12.81 -15.24
C SER A 21 -3.17 14.02 -15.15
N LYS A 22 -4.15 14.02 -14.24
CA LYS A 22 -5.03 15.18 -13.98
C LYS A 22 -4.27 16.38 -13.42
N ASN A 23 -3.19 16.17 -12.69
CA ASN A 23 -2.28 17.21 -12.20
C ASN A 23 -1.39 17.77 -13.33
N GLY A 24 -1.53 17.30 -14.58
CA GLY A 24 -0.80 17.81 -15.76
C GLY A 24 0.57 17.20 -15.96
N HIS A 25 0.87 16.02 -15.38
CA HIS A 25 2.12 15.29 -15.60
C HIS A 25 2.05 14.37 -16.83
N ASP A 26 3.21 14.11 -17.46
CA ASP A 26 3.37 13.10 -18.53
C ASP A 26 3.51 11.71 -17.89
N VAL A 27 2.42 10.95 -17.88
CA VAL A 27 2.33 9.68 -17.14
C VAL A 27 2.47 8.49 -18.08
N THR A 28 3.40 7.59 -17.73
CA THR A 28 3.53 6.25 -18.32
C THR A 28 3.17 5.21 -17.25
N MET A 29 2.35 4.23 -17.59
CA MET A 29 2.04 3.10 -16.73
C MET A 29 2.68 1.84 -17.27
N TRP A 30 3.28 1.07 -16.37
CA TRP A 30 3.90 -0.22 -16.69
C TRP A 30 3.18 -1.37 -16.00
N SER A 31 3.02 -2.47 -16.72
CA SER A 31 2.68 -3.78 -16.17
C SER A 31 3.48 -4.86 -16.88
N ILE A 32 3.81 -5.92 -16.16
CA ILE A 32 4.41 -7.12 -16.74
C ILE A 32 3.40 -7.90 -17.61
N LEU A 33 2.09 -7.68 -17.41
CA LEU A 33 1.01 -8.39 -18.08
C LEU A 33 0.63 -7.67 -19.38
N GLU A 34 0.94 -8.30 -20.51
CA GLU A 34 0.68 -7.74 -21.83
C GLU A 34 -0.81 -7.50 -22.09
N ASP A 35 -1.67 -8.43 -21.68
CA ASP A 35 -3.13 -8.31 -21.84
C ASP A 35 -3.69 -7.15 -21.01
N GLU A 36 -3.13 -6.88 -19.83
CA GLU A 36 -3.50 -5.73 -19.01
C GLU A 36 -3.15 -4.41 -19.70
N ILE A 37 -1.96 -4.32 -20.26
CA ILE A 37 -1.52 -3.14 -21.02
C ILE A 37 -2.38 -2.92 -22.27
N ARG A 38 -2.67 -3.98 -23.04
CA ARG A 38 -3.58 -3.90 -24.19
C ARG A 38 -4.98 -3.41 -23.81
N MET A 39 -5.53 -3.94 -22.70
CA MET A 39 -6.84 -3.51 -22.20
C MET A 39 -6.82 -2.02 -21.83
N LEU A 40 -5.82 -1.58 -21.06
CA LEU A 40 -5.70 -0.19 -20.63
C LEU A 40 -5.53 0.77 -21.83
N ASP A 41 -4.73 0.40 -22.82
CA ASP A 41 -4.48 1.21 -23.99
C ASP A 41 -5.72 1.33 -24.89
N LYS A 42 -6.45 0.23 -25.10
CA LYS A 42 -7.65 0.19 -25.95
C LYS A 42 -8.88 0.76 -25.30
N GLU A 43 -9.15 0.34 -24.04
CA GLU A 43 -10.43 0.62 -23.37
C GLU A 43 -10.38 1.91 -22.53
N ARG A 44 -9.17 2.41 -22.26
CA ARG A 44 -8.94 3.56 -21.37
C ARG A 44 -9.64 3.40 -20.01
N GLU A 45 -9.65 2.16 -19.50
CA GLU A 45 -10.28 1.77 -18.25
C GLU A 45 -9.69 0.44 -17.76
N HIS A 46 -9.45 0.32 -16.46
CA HIS A 46 -9.11 -0.97 -15.86
C HIS A 46 -10.38 -1.71 -15.41
N LYS A 47 -11.03 -2.42 -16.34
CA LYS A 47 -12.37 -3.03 -16.13
C LYS A 47 -12.46 -3.98 -14.93
N SER A 48 -11.39 -4.71 -14.62
CA SER A 48 -11.38 -5.70 -13.52
C SER A 48 -10.94 -5.15 -12.18
N LYS A 49 -10.02 -4.16 -12.15
CA LYS A 49 -9.43 -3.68 -10.89
C LYS A 49 -9.89 -2.28 -10.47
N LEU A 50 -10.35 -1.45 -11.43
CA LEU A 50 -10.87 -0.11 -11.15
C LEU A 50 -12.00 0.26 -12.13
N PRO A 51 -13.11 -0.48 -12.12
CA PRO A 51 -14.20 -0.27 -13.08
C PRO A 51 -14.86 1.09 -12.92
N GLY A 52 -15.31 1.65 -14.04
CA GLY A 52 -16.01 2.94 -14.08
C GLY A 52 -15.10 4.17 -14.02
N VAL A 53 -13.77 3.99 -14.01
CA VAL A 53 -12.80 5.08 -13.99
C VAL A 53 -12.10 5.17 -15.35
N LYS A 54 -12.37 6.26 -16.10
CA LYS A 54 -11.78 6.50 -17.42
C LYS A 54 -10.41 7.17 -17.31
N LEU A 55 -9.47 6.68 -18.13
CA LEU A 55 -8.10 7.18 -18.21
C LEU A 55 -7.96 8.10 -19.43
N PRO A 56 -7.27 9.24 -19.30
CA PRO A 56 -7.03 10.19 -20.39
C PRO A 56 -6.26 9.56 -21.56
N ASP A 57 -6.54 10.02 -22.78
CA ASP A 57 -5.82 9.57 -23.99
C ASP A 57 -4.34 9.91 -23.99
N THR A 58 -3.94 10.91 -23.19
CA THR A 58 -2.54 11.32 -23.01
C THR A 58 -1.69 10.34 -22.22
N MET A 59 -2.30 9.43 -21.45
CA MET A 59 -1.57 8.42 -20.69
C MET A 59 -0.96 7.36 -21.63
N LYS A 60 0.27 6.97 -21.32
CA LYS A 60 1.03 5.96 -22.05
C LYS A 60 1.09 4.65 -21.27
N PHE A 61 1.10 3.54 -21.98
CA PHE A 61 1.14 2.20 -21.41
C PHE A 61 2.28 1.39 -22.03
N THR A 62 2.97 0.58 -21.25
CA THR A 62 4.10 -0.23 -21.75
C THR A 62 4.34 -1.46 -20.89
N THR A 63 4.82 -2.54 -21.51
CA THR A 63 5.42 -3.70 -20.83
C THR A 63 6.95 -3.60 -20.77
N ASP A 64 7.55 -2.63 -21.44
CA ASP A 64 8.99 -2.41 -21.46
C ASP A 64 9.43 -1.65 -20.21
N LEU A 65 10.04 -2.38 -19.25
CA LEU A 65 10.49 -1.81 -17.97
C LEU A 65 11.56 -0.73 -18.16
N LYS A 66 12.45 -0.90 -19.11
CA LYS A 66 13.48 0.10 -19.42
C LYS A 66 12.86 1.44 -19.82
N LYS A 67 11.92 1.43 -20.76
CA LYS A 67 11.17 2.64 -21.18
C LYS A 67 10.36 3.25 -20.04
N ALA A 68 9.89 2.42 -19.12
CA ALA A 68 9.13 2.90 -17.97
C ALA A 68 10.04 3.59 -16.94
N VAL A 69 11.32 3.22 -16.82
CA VAL A 69 12.22 3.73 -15.78
C VAL A 69 13.12 4.88 -16.28
N GLU A 70 13.73 4.73 -17.46
CA GLU A 70 14.71 5.72 -17.95
C GLU A 70 14.08 7.08 -18.25
N GLY A 71 14.78 8.15 -17.85
CA GLY A 71 14.44 9.54 -18.19
C GLY A 71 13.17 10.05 -17.51
N LYS A 72 12.75 9.43 -16.40
CA LYS A 72 11.63 9.91 -15.57
C LYS A 72 12.15 10.77 -14.43
N ASP A 73 11.36 11.78 -14.07
CA ASP A 73 11.67 12.65 -12.92
C ASP A 73 11.48 11.91 -11.61
N PHE A 74 10.43 11.08 -11.53
CA PHE A 74 10.24 10.12 -10.43
C PHE A 74 9.41 8.91 -10.86
N LEU A 75 9.52 7.84 -10.07
CA LEU A 75 8.82 6.57 -10.26
C LEU A 75 7.87 6.32 -9.09
N VAL A 76 6.68 5.80 -9.36
CA VAL A 76 5.72 5.32 -8.36
C VAL A 76 5.70 3.80 -8.42
N LEU A 77 6.19 3.13 -7.38
CA LEU A 77 6.20 1.67 -7.31
C LEU A 77 4.90 1.19 -6.64
N ALA A 78 4.03 0.59 -7.43
CA ALA A 78 2.66 0.21 -7.06
C ALA A 78 2.37 -1.29 -7.32
N VAL A 79 3.39 -2.12 -7.28
CA VAL A 79 3.24 -3.58 -7.34
C VAL A 79 2.81 -4.13 -5.97
N PRO A 80 2.18 -5.31 -5.88
CA PRO A 80 1.92 -5.96 -4.59
C PRO A 80 3.23 -6.17 -3.80
N SER A 81 3.15 -6.12 -2.47
CA SER A 81 4.32 -6.15 -1.57
C SER A 81 5.26 -7.32 -1.83
N THR A 82 4.71 -8.48 -2.15
CA THR A 82 5.46 -9.72 -2.47
C THR A 82 6.32 -9.63 -3.74
N PHE A 83 6.07 -8.64 -4.59
CA PHE A 83 6.83 -8.41 -5.83
C PHE A 83 7.77 -7.20 -5.75
N THR A 84 7.79 -6.47 -4.65
CA THR A 84 8.56 -5.22 -4.51
C THR A 84 10.06 -5.47 -4.74
N ARG A 85 10.69 -6.39 -4.01
CA ARG A 85 12.11 -6.71 -4.16
C ARG A 85 12.46 -7.15 -5.58
N GLY A 86 11.71 -8.10 -6.14
CA GLY A 86 11.97 -8.60 -7.50
C GLY A 86 11.83 -7.52 -8.57
N THR A 87 10.83 -6.64 -8.42
CA THR A 87 10.63 -5.52 -9.34
C THR A 87 11.75 -4.48 -9.19
N ALA A 88 12.14 -4.12 -7.96
CA ALA A 88 13.26 -3.22 -7.69
C ALA A 88 14.56 -3.74 -8.30
N LYS A 89 14.88 -5.01 -8.10
CA LYS A 89 16.04 -5.66 -8.72
C LYS A 89 16.06 -5.53 -10.24
N ASN A 90 14.91 -5.76 -10.87
CA ASN A 90 14.79 -5.64 -12.34
C ASN A 90 14.86 -4.18 -12.82
N MET A 91 14.46 -3.21 -12.01
CA MET A 91 14.55 -1.78 -12.29
C MET A 91 15.99 -1.23 -12.14
N CYS A 92 16.78 -1.79 -11.22
CA CYS A 92 18.08 -1.26 -10.80
C CYS A 92 19.01 -0.85 -11.95
N PRO A 93 19.17 -1.63 -13.07
CA PRO A 93 20.03 -1.26 -14.17
C PRO A 93 19.62 0.02 -14.91
N TYR A 94 18.38 0.46 -14.76
CA TYR A 94 17.80 1.60 -15.50
C TYR A 94 17.57 2.82 -14.63
N VAL A 95 17.72 2.69 -13.30
CA VAL A 95 17.50 3.77 -12.33
C VAL A 95 18.74 4.66 -12.27
N ALA A 96 18.56 5.94 -12.53
CA ALA A 96 19.62 6.93 -12.44
C ALA A 96 19.98 7.24 -10.97
N LYS A 97 21.23 7.71 -10.76
CA LYS A 97 21.66 8.15 -9.42
C LYS A 97 20.79 9.30 -8.90
N GLY A 98 20.23 9.12 -7.72
CA GLY A 98 19.34 10.10 -7.08
C GLY A 98 17.93 10.16 -7.68
N GLN A 99 17.55 9.24 -8.58
CA GLN A 99 16.20 9.17 -9.09
C GLN A 99 15.24 8.80 -7.96
N ILE A 100 14.15 9.53 -7.84
CA ILE A 100 13.17 9.32 -6.77
C ILE A 100 12.29 8.12 -7.10
N ILE A 101 12.14 7.22 -6.13
CA ILE A 101 11.18 6.09 -6.18
C ILE A 101 10.23 6.23 -5.00
N VAL A 102 8.94 6.40 -5.29
CA VAL A 102 7.90 6.47 -4.27
C VAL A 102 7.23 5.11 -4.15
N ASP A 103 7.46 4.40 -3.04
CA ASP A 103 6.69 3.20 -2.74
C ASP A 103 5.30 3.58 -2.23
N VAL A 104 4.29 2.92 -2.78
CA VAL A 104 2.89 3.15 -2.41
C VAL A 104 2.18 1.87 -1.99
N ALA A 105 2.90 0.76 -1.93
CA ALA A 105 2.42 -0.52 -1.43
C ALA A 105 2.46 -0.59 0.10
N LYS A 106 1.88 -1.61 0.67
CA LYS A 106 1.81 -1.81 2.12
C LYS A 106 2.10 -3.27 2.43
N GLY A 107 3.22 -3.52 3.09
CA GLY A 107 3.65 -4.88 3.43
C GLY A 107 5.00 -4.89 4.13
N ILE A 108 5.37 -6.08 4.63
CA ILE A 108 6.67 -6.37 5.25
C ILE A 108 7.14 -7.69 4.65
N GLU A 109 8.39 -7.79 4.23
CA GLU A 109 8.96 -9.01 3.69
C GLU A 109 9.11 -10.07 4.78
N GLU A 110 8.51 -11.25 4.59
CA GLU A 110 8.54 -12.32 5.60
C GLU A 110 9.99 -12.81 5.88
N ALA A 111 10.79 -12.97 4.83
CA ALA A 111 12.13 -13.58 4.95
C ALA A 111 13.14 -12.69 5.68
N THR A 112 13.10 -11.37 5.48
CA THR A 112 14.11 -10.44 6.02
C THR A 112 13.56 -9.52 7.10
N LEU A 113 12.23 -9.44 7.21
CA LEU A 113 11.49 -8.49 8.06
C LEU A 113 11.73 -7.01 7.66
N MET A 114 12.20 -6.77 6.46
CA MET A 114 12.39 -5.43 5.91
C MET A 114 11.07 -4.79 5.51
N THR A 115 10.95 -3.48 5.70
CA THR A 115 9.90 -2.69 5.07
C THR A 115 10.15 -2.59 3.56
N LEU A 116 9.17 -2.13 2.80
CA LEU A 116 9.29 -2.07 1.33
C LEU A 116 10.32 -1.04 0.88
N SER A 117 10.40 0.11 1.58
CA SER A 117 11.45 1.10 1.30
C SER A 117 12.85 0.53 1.52
N GLN A 118 13.05 -0.24 2.59
CA GLN A 118 14.32 -0.90 2.86
C GLN A 118 14.68 -1.94 1.78
N GLN A 119 13.71 -2.70 1.27
CA GLN A 119 13.93 -3.62 0.14
C GLN A 119 14.36 -2.87 -1.13
N ILE A 120 13.71 -1.74 -1.42
CA ILE A 120 14.04 -0.92 -2.59
C ILE A 120 15.45 -0.35 -2.45
N GLU A 121 15.82 0.14 -1.27
CA GLU A 121 17.17 0.67 -1.00
C GLU A 121 18.25 -0.41 -1.07
N ASP A 122 17.94 -1.63 -0.64
CA ASP A 122 18.84 -2.78 -0.72
C ASP A 122 19.14 -3.17 -2.18
N GLU A 123 18.12 -3.18 -3.03
CA GLU A 123 18.26 -3.53 -4.46
C GLU A 123 18.72 -2.36 -5.34
N ILE A 124 18.40 -1.11 -4.97
CA ILE A 124 18.70 0.11 -5.74
C ILE A 124 19.35 1.17 -4.84
N PRO A 125 20.58 0.95 -4.36
CA PRO A 125 21.22 1.85 -3.38
C PRO A 125 21.48 3.27 -3.90
N GLN A 126 21.40 3.47 -5.21
CA GLN A 126 21.55 4.79 -5.83
C GLN A 126 20.26 5.62 -5.87
N ALA A 127 19.09 5.04 -5.54
CA ALA A 127 17.80 5.74 -5.56
C ALA A 127 17.60 6.64 -4.34
N ASP A 128 16.75 7.66 -4.49
CA ASP A 128 16.16 8.42 -3.39
C ASP A 128 14.75 7.85 -3.11
N VAL A 129 14.62 7.05 -2.05
CA VAL A 129 13.37 6.32 -1.78
C VAL A 129 12.46 7.13 -0.87
N ALA A 130 11.19 7.20 -1.23
CA ALA A 130 10.12 7.83 -0.47
C ALA A 130 8.91 6.88 -0.35
N VAL A 131 8.00 7.18 0.56
CA VAL A 131 6.79 6.39 0.83
C VAL A 131 5.57 7.29 0.77
N LEU A 132 4.49 6.84 0.12
CA LEU A 132 3.17 7.50 0.15
C LEU A 132 2.16 6.56 0.81
N SER A 133 1.56 6.98 1.93
CA SER A 133 0.63 6.15 2.69
C SER A 133 -0.47 7.00 3.36
N GLY A 134 -1.55 6.36 3.79
CA GLY A 134 -2.70 6.98 4.45
C GLY A 134 -4.02 6.32 4.04
N PRO A 135 -5.16 6.82 4.52
CA PRO A 135 -6.49 6.33 4.16
C PRO A 135 -6.79 6.65 2.69
N SER A 136 -6.65 5.67 1.80
CA SER A 136 -6.64 5.89 0.34
C SER A 136 -7.15 4.67 -0.43
N HIS A 137 -8.46 4.42 -0.38
CA HIS A 137 -9.06 3.42 -1.26
C HIS A 137 -9.01 3.88 -2.72
N ALA A 138 -8.50 3.01 -3.59
CA ALA A 138 -8.29 3.31 -5.01
C ALA A 138 -9.59 3.71 -5.72
N GLU A 139 -10.70 3.11 -5.31
CA GLU A 139 -12.04 3.37 -5.85
C GLU A 139 -12.50 4.80 -5.58
N GLU A 140 -12.17 5.34 -4.41
CA GLU A 140 -12.52 6.71 -4.02
C GLU A 140 -11.60 7.71 -4.71
N VAL A 141 -10.29 7.47 -4.68
CA VAL A 141 -9.29 8.34 -5.34
C VAL A 141 -9.52 8.38 -6.85
N GLY A 142 -9.80 7.25 -7.49
CA GLY A 142 -10.09 7.17 -8.92
C GLY A 142 -11.33 7.97 -9.32
N ARG A 143 -12.32 8.08 -8.44
CA ARG A 143 -13.53 8.90 -8.64
C ARG A 143 -13.33 10.38 -8.29
N GLY A 144 -12.16 10.75 -7.74
CA GLY A 144 -11.87 12.11 -7.33
C GLY A 144 -12.53 12.54 -6.03
N LEU A 145 -12.82 11.60 -5.13
CA LEU A 145 -13.33 11.94 -3.79
C LEU A 145 -12.20 12.52 -2.92
N PRO A 146 -12.52 13.45 -2.03
CA PRO A 146 -11.54 14.07 -1.14
C PRO A 146 -10.77 13.02 -0.34
N THR A 147 -9.45 13.04 -0.47
CA THR A 147 -8.54 12.08 0.15
C THR A 147 -7.35 12.81 0.76
N THR A 148 -6.88 12.34 1.89
CA THR A 148 -5.71 12.92 2.57
C THR A 148 -4.70 11.82 2.89
N VAL A 149 -3.45 12.04 2.47
CA VAL A 149 -2.33 11.10 2.64
C VAL A 149 -1.09 11.80 3.19
N VAL A 150 -0.07 10.99 3.48
CA VAL A 150 1.25 11.48 3.91
C VAL A 150 2.30 10.95 2.95
N VAL A 151 3.24 11.80 2.54
CA VAL A 151 4.47 11.42 1.87
C VAL A 151 5.64 11.49 2.86
N GLY A 152 6.39 10.41 2.97
CA GLY A 152 7.59 10.29 3.79
C GLY A 152 8.83 10.23 2.92
N ALA A 153 9.88 10.95 3.29
CA ALA A 153 11.18 10.89 2.61
C ALA A 153 12.32 11.15 3.59
N LYS A 154 13.55 10.77 3.22
CA LYS A 154 14.76 11.03 4.02
C LYS A 154 15.11 12.51 4.10
N THR A 155 14.76 13.28 3.07
CA THR A 155 15.00 14.73 3.02
C THR A 155 13.68 15.49 2.90
N GLU A 156 13.59 16.63 3.57
CA GLU A 156 12.45 17.55 3.46
C GLU A 156 12.23 17.98 2.01
N LYS A 157 13.31 18.27 1.29
CA LYS A 157 13.28 18.66 -0.13
C LYS A 157 12.56 17.62 -1.00
N THR A 158 12.86 16.33 -0.82
CA THR A 158 12.20 15.24 -1.57
C THR A 158 10.74 15.13 -1.17
N ALA A 159 10.44 15.23 0.14
CA ALA A 159 9.07 15.18 0.64
C ALA A 159 8.21 16.34 0.09
N GLU A 160 8.71 17.57 0.13
CA GLU A 160 8.02 18.76 -0.41
C GLU A 160 7.84 18.70 -1.93
N TYR A 161 8.86 18.24 -2.66
CA TYR A 161 8.75 18.02 -4.09
C TYR A 161 7.61 17.04 -4.42
N LEU A 162 7.57 15.88 -3.76
CA LEU A 162 6.53 14.89 -3.98
C LEU A 162 5.15 15.38 -3.52
N GLN A 163 5.10 16.13 -2.39
CA GLN A 163 3.87 16.77 -1.94
C GLN A 163 3.27 17.63 -3.06
N GLN A 164 4.07 18.46 -3.71
CA GLN A 164 3.62 19.32 -4.82
C GLN A 164 3.19 18.51 -6.05
N MET A 165 3.85 17.38 -6.34
CA MET A 165 3.50 16.54 -7.50
C MET A 165 2.15 15.84 -7.33
N PHE A 166 1.86 15.34 -6.13
CA PHE A 166 0.62 14.60 -5.84
C PHE A 166 -0.55 15.48 -5.42
N ALA A 167 -0.32 16.65 -4.82
CA ALA A 167 -1.39 17.50 -4.30
C ALA A 167 -2.33 17.99 -5.38
N SER A 168 -3.64 18.01 -5.07
CA SER A 168 -4.70 18.58 -5.90
C SER A 168 -5.82 19.11 -5.00
N GLU A 169 -6.86 19.70 -5.60
CA GLU A 169 -8.05 20.17 -4.87
C GLU A 169 -8.74 19.07 -4.04
N VAL A 170 -8.64 17.82 -4.50
CA VAL A 170 -9.27 16.65 -3.87
C VAL A 170 -8.26 15.68 -3.25
N PHE A 171 -6.96 15.93 -3.38
CA PHE A 171 -5.92 15.06 -2.84
C PHE A 171 -4.90 15.86 -2.03
N ARG A 172 -5.10 15.87 -0.71
CA ARG A 172 -4.22 16.58 0.21
C ARG A 172 -3.06 15.71 0.65
N VAL A 173 -1.85 16.24 0.60
CA VAL A 173 -0.62 15.54 0.98
C VAL A 173 0.08 16.27 2.11
N TYR A 174 0.32 15.58 3.23
CA TYR A 174 1.21 16.02 4.30
C TYR A 174 2.59 15.40 4.15
N THR A 175 3.61 15.98 4.77
CA THR A 175 4.97 15.43 4.78
C THR A 175 5.31 14.82 6.13
N SER A 176 6.19 13.82 6.15
CA SER A 176 6.72 13.20 7.37
C SER A 176 8.16 12.74 7.17
N PRO A 177 9.05 12.89 8.15
CA PRO A 177 10.38 12.25 8.12
C PRO A 177 10.36 10.79 8.62
N ASP A 178 9.23 10.30 9.16
CA ASP A 178 9.11 8.97 9.75
C ASP A 178 8.57 7.92 8.76
N MET A 179 9.38 7.59 7.76
CA MET A 179 9.03 6.55 6.78
C MET A 179 8.75 5.21 7.46
N LEU A 180 9.58 4.81 8.44
CA LEU A 180 9.44 3.54 9.15
C LEU A 180 8.07 3.42 9.84
N GLY A 181 7.68 4.43 10.61
CA GLY A 181 6.38 4.44 11.28
C GLY A 181 5.21 4.41 10.30
N MET A 182 5.32 5.14 9.17
CA MET A 182 4.32 5.13 8.11
C MET A 182 4.14 3.74 7.48
N GLU A 183 5.22 3.04 7.17
CA GLU A 183 5.20 1.70 6.58
C GLU A 183 4.68 0.65 7.56
N LEU A 184 5.11 0.70 8.82
CA LEU A 184 4.63 -0.21 9.87
C LEU A 184 3.13 -0.02 10.11
N GLY A 185 2.66 1.21 10.25
CA GLY A 185 1.24 1.51 10.38
C GLY A 185 0.43 0.98 9.21
N GLY A 186 0.86 1.29 7.98
CA GLY A 186 0.21 0.86 6.74
C GLY A 186 0.19 -0.65 6.53
N SER A 187 1.22 -1.38 6.98
CA SER A 187 1.32 -2.83 6.80
C SER A 187 0.56 -3.60 7.87
N LEU A 188 0.78 -3.26 9.14
CA LEU A 188 0.21 -3.99 10.28
C LEU A 188 -1.30 -3.80 10.41
N LYS A 189 -1.85 -2.64 9.97
CA LYS A 189 -3.30 -2.42 9.94
C LYS A 189 -4.06 -3.50 9.15
N ASN A 190 -3.43 -4.07 8.12
CA ASN A 190 -4.05 -5.08 7.27
C ASN A 190 -4.31 -6.38 8.06
N VAL A 191 -3.46 -6.70 9.03
CA VAL A 191 -3.64 -7.84 9.95
C VAL A 191 -4.83 -7.58 10.90
N ILE A 192 -4.92 -6.36 11.44
CA ILE A 192 -6.06 -5.98 12.29
C ILE A 192 -7.37 -5.95 11.49
N ALA A 193 -7.33 -5.56 10.22
CA ALA A 193 -8.50 -5.57 9.35
C ALA A 193 -9.02 -7.00 9.07
N LEU A 194 -8.15 -8.02 9.02
CA LEU A 194 -8.56 -9.42 8.99
C LEU A 194 -9.36 -9.77 10.25
N ALA A 195 -8.85 -9.43 11.45
CA ALA A 195 -9.55 -9.66 12.71
C ALA A 195 -10.92 -8.95 12.78
N ALA A 196 -10.98 -7.68 12.33
CA ALA A 196 -12.23 -6.92 12.28
C ALA A 196 -13.23 -7.55 11.31
N GLY A 197 -12.77 -8.02 10.16
CA GLY A 197 -13.60 -8.76 9.20
C GLY A 197 -14.11 -10.07 9.76
N THR A 198 -13.26 -10.85 10.45
CA THR A 198 -13.66 -12.10 11.10
C THR A 198 -14.74 -11.86 12.16
N ALA A 199 -14.59 -10.82 12.97
CA ALA A 199 -15.62 -10.43 13.94
C ALA A 199 -16.95 -10.04 13.27
N ASP A 200 -16.90 -9.33 12.16
CA ASP A 200 -18.10 -9.02 11.35
C ASP A 200 -18.75 -10.29 10.80
N GLY A 201 -17.96 -11.23 10.29
CA GLY A 201 -18.44 -12.51 9.75
C GLY A 201 -19.09 -13.41 10.79
N LEU A 202 -18.62 -13.36 12.04
CA LEU A 202 -19.19 -14.03 13.20
C LEU A 202 -20.46 -13.32 13.74
N GLY A 203 -20.85 -12.18 13.18
CA GLY A 203 -22.01 -11.40 13.62
C GLY A 203 -21.76 -10.56 14.87
N TYR A 204 -20.52 -10.29 15.23
CA TYR A 204 -20.18 -9.37 16.32
C TYR A 204 -20.44 -7.92 15.89
N GLY A 205 -20.96 -7.13 16.83
CA GLY A 205 -21.41 -5.76 16.54
C GLY A 205 -20.30 -4.70 16.55
N ASP A 206 -20.74 -3.44 16.41
CA ASP A 206 -19.86 -2.27 16.31
C ASP A 206 -18.99 -2.04 17.55
N ASN A 207 -19.45 -2.42 18.74
CA ASN A 207 -18.65 -2.34 19.98
C ASN A 207 -17.39 -3.22 19.88
N THR A 208 -17.51 -4.44 19.34
CA THR A 208 -16.36 -5.33 19.12
C THR A 208 -15.41 -4.76 18.08
N LYS A 209 -15.94 -4.22 16.99
CA LYS A 209 -15.14 -3.57 15.96
C LYS A 209 -14.37 -2.37 16.51
N ALA A 210 -15.02 -1.50 17.27
CA ALA A 210 -14.39 -0.36 17.93
C ALA A 210 -13.27 -0.80 18.90
N ALA A 211 -13.52 -1.86 19.69
CA ALA A 211 -12.52 -2.43 20.59
C ALA A 211 -11.31 -2.99 19.81
N LEU A 212 -11.53 -3.74 18.72
CA LEU A 212 -10.46 -4.28 17.86
C LEU A 212 -9.64 -3.17 17.23
N ILE A 213 -10.24 -2.10 16.73
CA ILE A 213 -9.53 -0.95 16.16
C ILE A 213 -8.67 -0.28 17.24
N THR A 214 -9.25 -0.01 18.41
CA THR A 214 -8.57 0.65 19.52
C THR A 214 -7.42 -0.19 20.08
N ARG A 215 -7.62 -1.48 20.25
CA ARG A 215 -6.55 -2.40 20.71
C ARG A 215 -5.52 -2.64 19.61
N GLY A 216 -5.95 -2.75 18.36
CA GLY A 216 -5.09 -2.95 17.21
C GLY A 216 -4.09 -1.81 17.01
N ILE A 217 -4.54 -0.54 17.09
CA ILE A 217 -3.59 0.57 16.99
C ILE A 217 -2.62 0.61 18.17
N ALA A 218 -3.03 0.18 19.36
CA ALA A 218 -2.14 0.10 20.50
C ALA A 218 -1.05 -0.98 20.29
N GLU A 219 -1.36 -2.12 19.69
CA GLU A 219 -0.37 -3.15 19.33
C GLU A 219 0.60 -2.62 18.27
N ILE A 220 0.07 -2.02 17.20
CA ILE A 220 0.87 -1.44 16.11
C ILE A 220 1.82 -0.37 16.65
N ALA A 221 1.32 0.54 17.49
CA ALA A 221 2.12 1.62 18.05
C ALA A 221 3.22 1.09 18.98
N ARG A 222 2.93 0.09 19.84
CA ARG A 222 3.95 -0.52 20.70
C ARG A 222 5.10 -1.10 19.90
N LEU A 223 4.81 -1.90 18.89
CA LEU A 223 5.84 -2.47 18.02
C LEU A 223 6.57 -1.38 17.24
N GLY A 224 5.84 -0.50 16.61
CA GLY A 224 6.43 0.53 15.75
C GLY A 224 7.33 1.50 16.50
N ILE A 225 6.93 1.94 17.70
CA ILE A 225 7.77 2.79 18.58
C ILE A 225 9.02 2.02 19.04
N LYS A 226 8.88 0.74 19.38
CA LYS A 226 10.02 -0.11 19.76
C LYS A 226 11.03 -0.29 18.62
N MET A 227 10.56 -0.26 17.37
CA MET A 227 11.39 -0.31 16.18
C MET A 227 11.99 1.04 15.79
N GLY A 228 11.60 2.14 16.41
CA GLY A 228 12.13 3.49 16.16
C GLY A 228 11.19 4.45 15.44
N GLY A 229 9.95 4.04 15.17
CA GLY A 229 8.90 4.91 14.64
C GLY A 229 8.43 5.93 15.69
N LYS A 230 7.90 7.06 15.23
CA LYS A 230 7.43 8.14 16.09
C LYS A 230 5.98 7.90 16.56
N PRO A 231 5.65 8.11 17.84
CA PRO A 231 4.28 7.93 18.35
C PRO A 231 3.23 8.68 17.53
N GLU A 232 3.50 9.89 17.11
CA GLU A 232 2.58 10.76 16.36
C GLU A 232 2.17 10.15 15.03
N THR A 233 3.04 9.36 14.40
CA THR A 233 2.77 8.68 13.14
C THR A 233 1.64 7.67 13.29
N PHE A 234 1.62 6.90 14.39
CA PHE A 234 0.62 5.87 14.64
C PHE A 234 -0.75 6.45 15.01
N TYR A 235 -0.80 7.63 15.61
CA TYR A 235 -2.03 8.37 15.90
C TYR A 235 -2.47 9.31 14.76
N GLY A 236 -1.72 9.32 13.66
CA GLY A 236 -1.97 10.11 12.47
C GLY A 236 -2.67 9.33 11.33
N LEU A 237 -2.58 9.90 10.13
CA LEU A 237 -3.23 9.36 8.92
C LEU A 237 -2.74 7.97 8.55
N THR A 238 -1.45 7.70 8.65
CA THR A 238 -0.84 6.42 8.25
C THR A 238 -0.97 5.32 9.31
N GLY A 239 -1.39 5.67 10.51
CA GLY A 239 -1.71 4.75 11.62
C GLY A 239 -3.22 4.59 11.76
N ILE A 240 -3.81 5.29 12.76
CA ILE A 240 -5.21 5.15 13.12
C ILE A 240 -6.17 5.53 11.98
N GLY A 241 -5.84 6.53 11.16
CA GLY A 241 -6.68 6.96 10.04
C GLY A 241 -6.84 5.84 9.01
N ASP A 242 -5.74 5.24 8.58
CA ASP A 242 -5.74 4.14 7.61
C ASP A 242 -6.30 2.84 8.21
N LEU A 243 -6.10 2.60 9.51
CA LEU A 243 -6.68 1.47 10.23
C LEU A 243 -8.21 1.54 10.26
N ILE A 244 -8.78 2.69 10.64
CA ILE A 244 -10.23 2.89 10.73
C ILE A 244 -10.88 2.62 9.38
N VAL A 245 -10.41 3.26 8.32
CA VAL A 245 -11.00 3.10 6.99
C VAL A 245 -10.88 1.66 6.49
N THR A 246 -9.77 0.98 6.79
CA THR A 246 -9.55 -0.40 6.34
C THR A 246 -10.42 -1.41 7.10
N CYS A 247 -10.68 -1.20 8.40
CA CYS A 247 -11.56 -2.05 9.20
C CYS A 247 -13.05 -1.81 8.92
N ALA A 248 -13.44 -0.61 8.49
CA ALA A 248 -14.84 -0.22 8.29
C ALA A 248 -15.32 -0.38 6.83
N SER A 249 -14.44 -0.14 5.86
CA SER A 249 -14.82 -0.04 4.45
C SER A 249 -15.14 -1.39 3.82
N VAL A 250 -16.17 -1.39 2.96
CA VAL A 250 -16.51 -2.52 2.07
C VAL A 250 -15.45 -2.74 0.98
N HIS A 251 -14.64 -1.73 0.66
CA HIS A 251 -13.56 -1.84 -0.32
C HIS A 251 -12.32 -2.55 0.24
N SER A 252 -12.27 -2.78 1.56
CA SER A 252 -11.11 -3.46 2.18
C SER A 252 -11.10 -4.95 1.86
N ARG A 253 -10.13 -5.37 1.06
CA ARG A 253 -9.87 -6.79 0.74
C ARG A 253 -9.54 -7.61 1.98
N ASN A 254 -8.77 -7.05 2.90
CA ASN A 254 -8.41 -7.72 4.15
C ASN A 254 -9.64 -7.92 5.03
N ARG A 255 -10.49 -6.90 5.20
CA ARG A 255 -11.76 -7.04 5.92
C ARG A 255 -12.68 -8.07 5.23
N LYS A 256 -12.78 -8.04 3.88
CA LYS A 256 -13.59 -9.01 3.13
C LYS A 256 -13.09 -10.45 3.34
N ALA A 257 -11.79 -10.68 3.28
CA ALA A 257 -11.21 -12.00 3.53
C ALA A 257 -11.51 -12.47 4.97
N GLY A 258 -11.30 -11.60 5.96
CA GLY A 258 -11.67 -11.88 7.35
C GLY A 258 -13.14 -12.19 7.52
N TYR A 259 -14.03 -11.43 6.88
CA TYR A 259 -15.48 -11.67 6.91
C TYR A 259 -15.84 -13.07 6.40
N LEU A 260 -15.28 -13.50 5.28
CA LEU A 260 -15.50 -14.84 4.74
C LEU A 260 -15.00 -15.92 5.71
N MET A 261 -13.82 -15.73 6.30
CA MET A 261 -13.31 -16.67 7.32
C MET A 261 -14.21 -16.75 8.55
N GLY A 262 -14.76 -15.61 9.01
CA GLY A 262 -15.77 -15.58 10.09
C GLY A 262 -17.08 -16.30 9.75
N GLN A 263 -17.36 -16.45 8.45
CA GLN A 263 -18.49 -17.23 7.93
C GLN A 263 -18.15 -18.72 7.72
N GLY A 264 -16.96 -19.17 8.08
CA GLY A 264 -16.53 -20.57 8.00
C GLY A 264 -15.74 -20.96 6.75
N TYR A 265 -15.35 -19.99 5.89
CA TYR A 265 -14.42 -20.26 4.79
C TYR A 265 -13.01 -20.49 5.31
N THR A 266 -12.26 -21.37 4.67
CA THR A 266 -10.81 -21.47 4.89
C THR A 266 -10.10 -20.22 4.37
N MET A 267 -8.83 -20.00 4.79
CA MET A 267 -8.01 -18.90 4.29
C MET A 267 -7.90 -18.94 2.75
N GLU A 268 -7.64 -20.12 2.19
CA GLU A 268 -7.49 -20.33 0.73
C GLU A 268 -8.77 -20.02 -0.04
N GLU A 269 -9.91 -20.47 0.47
CA GLU A 269 -11.22 -20.16 -0.11
C GLU A 269 -11.53 -18.66 -0.06
N ALA A 270 -11.29 -18.03 1.09
CA ALA A 270 -11.48 -16.59 1.26
C ALA A 270 -10.60 -15.76 0.31
N MET A 271 -9.33 -16.14 0.16
CA MET A 271 -8.41 -15.49 -0.79
C MET A 271 -8.87 -15.66 -2.24
N LYS A 272 -9.36 -16.85 -2.61
CA LYS A 272 -9.90 -17.12 -3.94
C LYS A 272 -11.13 -16.27 -4.26
N GLU A 273 -12.05 -16.09 -3.29
CA GLU A 273 -13.23 -15.24 -3.42
C GLU A 273 -12.91 -13.74 -3.49
N VAL A 274 -11.82 -13.31 -2.87
CA VAL A 274 -11.36 -11.91 -2.97
C VAL A 274 -10.78 -11.61 -4.35
N GLN A 275 -10.19 -12.60 -5.05
CA GLN A 275 -9.61 -12.51 -6.40
C GLN A 275 -8.48 -11.47 -6.55
N MET A 276 -7.97 -10.94 -5.45
CA MET A 276 -6.88 -9.96 -5.40
C MET A 276 -5.98 -10.25 -4.21
N VAL A 277 -4.78 -9.68 -4.18
CA VAL A 277 -3.84 -9.87 -3.07
C VAL A 277 -4.45 -9.37 -1.75
N VAL A 278 -4.41 -10.24 -0.74
CA VAL A 278 -4.79 -9.95 0.64
C VAL A 278 -3.51 -9.75 1.45
N GLU A 279 -3.03 -8.51 1.49
CA GLU A 279 -1.73 -8.17 2.10
C GLU A 279 -1.62 -8.55 3.58
N GLY A 280 -2.74 -8.55 4.31
CA GLY A 280 -2.77 -8.93 5.72
C GLY A 280 -2.36 -10.37 5.98
N VAL A 281 -2.63 -11.30 5.06
CA VAL A 281 -2.21 -12.71 5.18
C VAL A 281 -0.68 -12.82 5.11
N TYR A 282 -0.06 -12.11 4.16
CA TYR A 282 1.40 -12.10 4.01
C TYR A 282 2.07 -11.33 5.16
N SER A 283 1.48 -10.23 5.61
CA SER A 283 2.03 -9.42 6.70
C SER A 283 1.87 -10.07 8.08
N ALA A 284 0.93 -11.01 8.26
CA ALA A 284 0.65 -11.61 9.57
C ALA A 284 1.85 -12.35 10.17
N LYS A 285 2.55 -13.16 9.37
CA LYS A 285 3.75 -13.88 9.81
C LYS A 285 4.89 -12.93 10.15
N ALA A 286 5.17 -11.96 9.26
CA ALA A 286 6.20 -10.96 9.49
C ALA A 286 5.92 -10.15 10.77
N ALA A 287 4.65 -9.77 11.01
CA ALA A 287 4.22 -9.08 12.22
C ALA A 287 4.49 -9.91 13.49
N LEU A 288 4.18 -11.20 13.45
CA LEU A 288 4.44 -12.12 14.57
C LEU A 288 5.95 -12.28 14.83
N GLU A 289 6.76 -12.46 13.80
CA GLU A 289 8.21 -12.55 13.94
C GLU A 289 8.84 -11.24 14.46
N LEU A 290 8.36 -10.08 13.99
CA LEU A 290 8.77 -8.78 14.53
C LEU A 290 8.39 -8.63 16.01
N SER A 291 7.19 -9.06 16.41
CA SER A 291 6.76 -9.01 17.81
C SER A 291 7.69 -9.82 18.71
N ARG A 292 8.10 -11.01 18.27
CA ARG A 292 9.07 -11.87 18.96
C ARG A 292 10.46 -11.24 19.02
N LYS A 293 10.96 -10.77 17.89
CA LYS A 293 12.28 -10.13 17.75
C LYS A 293 12.43 -8.91 18.67
N TYR A 294 11.40 -8.08 18.75
CA TYR A 294 11.40 -6.87 19.56
C TYR A 294 10.80 -7.03 20.96
N GLN A 295 10.37 -8.27 21.31
CA GLN A 295 9.76 -8.61 22.60
C GLN A 295 8.57 -7.72 22.95
N VAL A 296 7.65 -7.60 22.00
CA VAL A 296 6.41 -6.79 22.11
C VAL A 296 5.21 -7.72 22.07
N GLU A 297 4.33 -7.62 23.04
CA GLU A 297 3.07 -8.38 23.05
C GLU A 297 2.10 -7.83 22.02
N MET A 298 1.63 -8.71 21.13
CA MET A 298 0.67 -8.40 20.07
C MET A 298 -0.44 -9.48 20.01
N PRO A 299 -1.31 -9.55 21.03
CA PRO A 299 -2.28 -10.65 21.15
C PRO A 299 -3.26 -10.76 19.97
N ILE A 300 -3.68 -9.66 19.33
CA ILE A 300 -4.54 -9.73 18.14
C ILE A 300 -3.75 -10.34 16.97
N VAL A 301 -2.52 -9.92 16.74
CA VAL A 301 -1.65 -10.48 15.69
C VAL A 301 -1.40 -11.97 15.92
N GLU A 302 -1.16 -12.39 17.16
CA GLU A 302 -0.98 -13.80 17.52
C GLU A 302 -2.24 -14.63 17.20
N GLN A 303 -3.42 -14.16 17.58
CA GLN A 303 -4.67 -14.87 17.28
C GLN A 303 -4.98 -14.92 15.80
N VAL A 304 -4.73 -13.83 15.05
CA VAL A 304 -4.86 -13.83 13.59
C VAL A 304 -3.95 -14.89 12.96
N ASN A 305 -2.69 -15.00 13.40
CA ASN A 305 -1.77 -16.05 12.90
C ASN A 305 -2.31 -17.46 13.18
N LYS A 306 -2.85 -17.72 14.38
CA LYS A 306 -3.45 -19.02 14.69
C LYS A 306 -4.63 -19.34 13.77
N VAL A 307 -5.53 -18.38 13.55
CA VAL A 307 -6.67 -18.55 12.64
C VAL A 307 -6.22 -18.80 11.20
N LEU A 308 -5.16 -18.13 10.75
CA LEU A 308 -4.67 -18.28 9.38
C LEU A 308 -3.89 -19.58 9.14
N PHE A 309 -3.11 -20.05 10.12
CA PHE A 309 -2.07 -21.07 9.87
C PHE A 309 -2.12 -22.29 10.81
N GLU A 310 -2.93 -22.24 11.89
CA GLU A 310 -3.00 -23.35 12.87
C GLU A 310 -4.40 -24.02 12.92
N HIS A 311 -5.38 -23.52 12.16
CA HIS A 311 -6.80 -23.98 12.11
C HIS A 311 -7.53 -23.90 13.43
#